data_83b26dc8e8acf27aeced7966403d536f
#
_entry.id   83b26dc8e8acf27aeced7966403d536f
#
_cell.length_a   1.000
_cell.length_b   1.000
_cell.length_c   1.000
_cell.angle_alpha   90.00
_cell.angle_beta   90.00
_cell.angle_gamma   90.00
#
_symmetry.space_group_name_H-M   'P 1'
#
loop_
_entity.id
_entity.type
_entity.pdbx_description
1 polymer ?
#
loop_
_entity_poly.entity_id
_entity_poly.type
_entity_poly.pdbx_seq_one_letter_code
_entity_poly.pdbx_strand_id
1 'polypeptide(L)'
;KDFTSDAEFKHYLGILAEGDQVDVLKALNNVDVGTFVPTGGTGRRVSVARKTQLPDGRTRIVVAFERWLRFAEVRNGYRSEDYPFGILEIILDAKGKKGSGTYVAACAVDLKHDKKTGQDKLELDNFGPYPNKVMGVMRRN
;
A
#
# COMPACT_ATOMS: atom_id res chain seq x y z
N LYS A 1 3.45 8.02 -13.78
CA LYS A 1 3.81 8.91 -12.67
C LYS A 1 5.00 8.31 -11.91
N ASP A 2 5.66 9.10 -11.08
CA ASP A 2 6.89 8.71 -10.43
C ASP A 2 6.64 7.89 -9.16
N PHE A 3 7.59 7.03 -8.82
CA PHE A 3 7.55 6.32 -7.54
C PHE A 3 7.80 7.27 -6.37
N THR A 4 7.22 6.96 -5.23
CA THR A 4 7.48 7.68 -3.96
C THR A 4 8.97 7.62 -3.63
N SER A 5 9.61 8.76 -3.48
CA SER A 5 11.01 8.86 -3.12
C SER A 5 11.28 8.40 -1.69
N ASP A 6 12.56 8.16 -1.38
CA ASP A 6 12.97 7.81 -0.01
C ASP A 6 12.65 8.93 0.98
N ALA A 7 12.82 10.18 0.57
CA ALA A 7 12.52 11.35 1.40
C ALA A 7 11.02 11.47 1.71
N GLU A 8 10.16 11.30 0.70
CA GLU A 8 8.71 11.31 0.89
C GLU A 8 8.25 10.15 1.78
N PHE A 9 8.77 8.96 1.53
CA PHE A 9 8.41 7.78 2.34
C PHE A 9 8.85 7.97 3.81
N LYS A 10 10.05 8.48 4.04
CA LYS A 10 10.53 8.84 5.39
C LYS A 10 9.66 9.88 6.06
N HIS A 11 9.16 10.87 5.30
CA HIS A 11 8.22 11.87 5.80
C HIS A 11 6.92 11.22 6.29
N TYR A 12 6.33 10.28 5.53
CA TYR A 12 5.13 9.55 5.96
C TYR A 12 5.37 8.66 7.17
N LEU A 13 6.53 8.03 7.27
CA LEU A 13 6.91 7.29 8.48
C LEU A 13 7.06 8.22 9.69
N GLY A 14 7.55 9.42 9.52
CA GLY A 14 7.61 10.45 10.56
C GLY A 14 6.22 10.85 11.05
N ILE A 15 5.27 11.05 10.15
CA ILE A 15 3.87 11.32 10.52
C ILE A 15 3.28 10.17 11.34
N LEU A 16 3.54 8.92 10.93
CA LEU A 16 3.09 7.73 11.64
C LEU A 16 3.71 7.63 13.05
N ALA A 17 4.99 7.98 13.18
CA ALA A 17 5.72 7.95 14.45
C ALA A 17 5.24 9.02 15.45
N GLU A 18 4.90 10.20 14.97
CA GLU A 18 4.44 11.33 15.79
C GLU A 18 2.93 11.32 16.06
N GLY A 19 2.17 10.66 15.20
CA GLY A 19 0.71 10.56 15.25
C GLY A 19 0.24 9.11 15.12
N ASP A 20 -0.67 8.90 14.17
CA ASP A 20 -1.22 7.58 13.87
C ASP A 20 -1.47 7.37 12.36
N GLN A 21 -2.05 6.22 12.01
CA GLN A 21 -2.38 5.89 10.62
C GLN A 21 -3.42 6.83 9.98
N VAL A 22 -4.29 7.45 10.77
CA VAL A 22 -5.29 8.41 10.28
C VAL A 22 -4.60 9.69 9.83
N ASP A 23 -3.55 10.12 10.53
CA ASP A 23 -2.75 11.29 10.13
C ASP A 23 -1.98 11.01 8.83
N VAL A 24 -1.46 9.81 8.65
CA VAL A 24 -0.87 9.38 7.38
C VAL A 24 -1.92 9.38 6.26
N LEU A 25 -3.12 8.85 6.51
CA LEU A 25 -4.21 8.86 5.55
C LEU A 25 -4.57 10.28 5.10
N LYS A 26 -4.65 11.23 6.02
CA LYS A 26 -4.89 12.65 5.72
C LYS A 26 -3.77 13.25 4.87
N ALA A 27 -2.52 12.96 5.22
CA ALA A 27 -1.36 13.44 4.46
C ALA A 27 -1.34 12.89 3.02
N LEU A 28 -1.85 11.70 2.80
CA LEU A 28 -1.93 11.04 1.49
C LEU A 28 -3.18 11.42 0.68
N ASN A 29 -4.11 12.18 1.23
CA ASN A 29 -5.43 12.42 0.61
C ASN A 29 -5.36 12.99 -0.81
N ASN A 30 -4.39 13.86 -1.10
CA ASN A 30 -4.21 14.49 -2.41
C ASN A 30 -3.02 13.93 -3.20
N VAL A 31 -2.34 12.92 -2.67
CA VAL A 31 -1.20 12.31 -3.33
C VAL A 31 -1.66 11.32 -4.39
N ASP A 32 -1.10 11.42 -5.58
CA ASP A 32 -1.41 10.57 -6.73
C ASP A 32 -0.15 10.20 -7.49
N VAL A 33 0.36 9.01 -7.21
CA VAL A 33 1.54 8.45 -7.89
C VAL A 33 1.16 7.43 -8.99
N GLY A 34 -0.12 7.15 -9.16
CA GLY A 34 -0.60 6.24 -10.19
C GLY A 34 -1.98 5.69 -9.90
N THR A 35 -2.35 4.66 -10.65
CA THR A 35 -3.66 4.01 -10.52
C THR A 35 -3.49 2.49 -10.58
N PHE A 36 -4.12 1.81 -9.64
CA PHE A 36 -4.33 0.37 -9.69
C PHE A 36 -5.74 0.07 -10.22
N VAL A 37 -5.83 -0.79 -11.23
CA VAL A 37 -7.11 -1.18 -11.84
C VAL A 37 -7.22 -2.70 -11.85
N PRO A 38 -8.06 -3.30 -11.00
CA PRO A 38 -8.37 -4.72 -11.10
C PRO A 38 -9.19 -5.00 -12.36
N THR A 39 -9.02 -6.18 -12.93
CA THR A 39 -9.79 -6.59 -14.12
C THR A 39 -11.29 -6.56 -13.83
N GLY A 40 -12.04 -5.83 -14.65
CA GLY A 40 -13.49 -5.68 -14.48
C GLY A 40 -13.91 -4.77 -13.33
N GLY A 41 -12.96 -4.13 -12.66
CA GLY A 41 -13.23 -3.24 -11.53
C GLY A 41 -12.92 -1.77 -11.82
N THR A 42 -13.28 -0.94 -10.85
CA THR A 42 -12.97 0.50 -10.87
C THR A 42 -11.53 0.74 -10.44
N GLY A 43 -10.85 1.66 -11.12
CA GLY A 43 -9.50 2.07 -10.75
C GLY A 43 -9.44 2.73 -9.37
N ARG A 44 -8.33 2.48 -8.66
CA ARG A 44 -8.05 3.14 -7.38
C ARG A 44 -6.77 3.95 -7.51
N ARG A 45 -6.83 5.22 -7.10
CA ARG A 45 -5.66 6.08 -7.00
C ARG A 45 -4.67 5.49 -6.01
N VAL A 46 -3.42 5.40 -6.42
CA VAL A 46 -2.30 4.98 -5.58
C VAL A 46 -1.65 6.20 -4.95
N SER A 47 -1.50 6.19 -3.65
CA SER A 47 -0.90 7.29 -2.90
C SER A 47 0.57 7.07 -2.57
N VAL A 48 0.99 5.81 -2.43
CA VAL A 48 2.40 5.44 -2.22
C VAL A 48 2.75 4.31 -3.17
N ALA A 49 3.88 4.41 -3.85
CA ALA A 49 4.45 3.34 -4.67
C ALA A 49 5.95 3.25 -4.47
N ARG A 50 6.43 2.13 -3.95
CA ARG A 50 7.86 1.87 -3.72
C ARG A 50 8.34 0.77 -4.64
N LYS A 51 9.49 0.99 -5.25
CA LYS A 51 10.15 0.05 -6.15
C LYS A 51 11.47 -0.42 -5.55
N THR A 52 11.70 -1.72 -5.58
CA THR A 52 12.96 -2.34 -5.15
C THR A 52 13.41 -3.35 -6.18
N GLN A 53 14.68 -3.30 -6.57
CA GLN A 53 15.30 -4.32 -7.41
C GLN A 53 15.69 -5.51 -6.54
N LEU A 54 15.26 -6.71 -6.93
CA LEU A 54 15.63 -7.94 -6.25
C LEU A 54 16.97 -8.48 -6.79
N PRO A 55 17.71 -9.28 -5.98
CA PRO A 55 19.02 -9.81 -6.39
C PRO A 55 18.97 -10.68 -7.66
N ASP A 56 17.83 -11.32 -7.94
CA ASP A 56 17.61 -12.18 -9.14
C ASP A 56 17.19 -11.40 -10.40
N GLY A 57 17.21 -10.07 -10.35
CA GLY A 57 16.86 -9.19 -11.47
C GLY A 57 15.37 -8.86 -11.57
N ARG A 58 14.49 -9.49 -10.77
CA ARG A 58 13.07 -9.13 -10.72
C ARG A 58 12.86 -7.81 -9.99
N THR A 59 11.72 -7.20 -10.21
CA THR A 59 11.34 -5.96 -9.56
C THR A 59 10.19 -6.17 -8.59
N ARG A 60 10.39 -5.80 -7.34
CA ARG A 60 9.33 -5.73 -6.32
C ARG A 60 8.74 -4.32 -6.31
N ILE A 61 7.42 -4.22 -6.38
CA ILE A 61 6.68 -2.97 -6.23
C ILE A 61 5.68 -3.14 -5.11
N VAL A 62 5.69 -2.23 -4.15
CA VAL A 62 4.68 -2.15 -3.10
C VAL A 62 3.91 -0.86 -3.28
N VAL A 63 2.59 -0.96 -3.37
CA VAL A 63 1.71 0.19 -3.46
C VAL A 63 0.76 0.23 -2.29
N ALA A 64 0.45 1.44 -1.83
CA ALA A 64 -0.55 1.68 -0.82
C ALA A 64 -1.54 2.74 -1.29
N PHE A 65 -2.78 2.54 -0.94
CA PHE A 65 -3.88 3.44 -1.26
C PHE A 65 -4.96 3.37 -0.19
N GLU A 66 -5.83 4.37 -0.14
CA GLU A 66 -7.02 4.31 0.67
C GLU A 66 -7.93 3.18 0.18
N ARG A 67 -8.28 2.23 1.06
CA ARG A 67 -9.08 1.06 0.69
C ARG A 67 -10.45 1.44 0.13
N TRP A 68 -11.05 0.54 -0.63
CA TRP A 68 -12.46 0.68 -1.00
C TRP A 68 -13.35 0.58 0.23
N LEU A 69 -14.46 1.31 0.20
CA LEU A 69 -15.50 1.17 1.19
C LEU A 69 -16.14 -0.23 1.10
N ARG A 70 -16.46 -0.80 2.24
CA ARG A 70 -17.24 -2.02 2.31
C ARG A 70 -18.72 -1.70 2.07
N PHE A 71 -19.47 -2.71 1.64
CA PHE A 71 -20.91 -2.55 1.40
C PHE A 71 -21.66 -2.02 2.63
N ALA A 72 -21.37 -2.53 3.84
CA ALA A 72 -21.98 -2.06 5.06
C ALA A 72 -21.68 -0.58 5.37
N GLU A 73 -20.46 -0.12 5.09
CA GLU A 73 -20.07 1.27 5.26
C GLU A 73 -20.79 2.19 4.26
N VAL A 74 -20.90 1.77 3.01
CA VAL A 74 -21.64 2.51 1.98
C VAL A 74 -23.13 2.60 2.35
N ARG A 75 -23.71 1.48 2.74
CA ARG A 75 -25.14 1.41 3.11
C ARG A 75 -25.48 2.27 4.31
N ASN A 76 -24.60 2.33 5.31
CA ASN A 76 -24.85 3.04 6.56
C ASN A 76 -24.22 4.45 6.59
N GLY A 77 -23.57 4.86 5.51
CA GLY A 77 -23.01 6.21 5.35
C GLY A 77 -21.83 6.54 6.28
N TYR A 78 -21.03 5.54 6.67
CA TYR A 78 -19.83 5.75 7.47
C TYR A 78 -18.59 5.08 6.85
N ARG A 79 -17.42 5.45 7.37
CA ARG A 79 -16.13 4.83 7.05
C ARG A 79 -15.43 4.45 8.34
N SER A 80 -15.04 3.18 8.48
CA SER A 80 -14.15 2.76 9.56
C SER A 80 -12.70 3.15 9.24
N GLU A 81 -12.01 3.73 10.21
CA GLU A 81 -10.60 4.11 10.13
C GLU A 81 -9.65 3.07 10.76
N ASP A 82 -10.17 1.94 11.23
CA ASP A 82 -9.38 0.90 11.89
C ASP A 82 -8.42 0.19 10.94
N TYR A 83 -8.86 -0.01 9.68
CA TYR A 83 -8.08 -0.65 8.62
C TYR A 83 -8.17 0.19 7.32
N PRO A 84 -7.56 1.39 7.29
CA PRO A 84 -7.86 2.37 6.25
C PRO A 84 -7.16 2.14 4.92
N PHE A 85 -6.15 1.25 4.85
CA PHE A 85 -5.31 1.06 3.68
C PHE A 85 -5.62 -0.21 2.90
N GLY A 86 -5.49 -0.13 1.57
CA GLY A 86 -5.25 -1.25 0.68
C GLY A 86 -3.76 -1.30 0.34
N ILE A 87 -3.15 -2.48 0.42
CA ILE A 87 -1.73 -2.70 0.12
C ILE A 87 -1.60 -3.81 -0.92
N LEU A 88 -0.83 -3.54 -1.96
CA LEU A 88 -0.55 -4.50 -3.02
C LEU A 88 0.96 -4.62 -3.18
N GLU A 89 1.47 -5.84 -3.02
CA GLU A 89 2.83 -6.21 -3.38
C GLU A 89 2.83 -6.93 -4.73
N ILE A 90 3.67 -6.49 -5.63
CA ILE A 90 3.81 -7.06 -6.97
C ILE A 90 5.28 -7.43 -7.18
N ILE A 91 5.51 -8.63 -7.72
CA ILE A 91 6.81 -9.05 -8.22
C ILE A 91 6.70 -9.14 -9.75
N LEU A 92 7.40 -8.25 -10.44
CA LEU A 92 7.50 -8.24 -11.89
C LEU A 92 8.71 -9.04 -12.37
N ASP A 93 8.61 -9.59 -13.57
CA ASP A 93 9.71 -10.27 -14.26
C ASP A 93 10.93 -9.34 -14.44
N ALA A 94 12.06 -9.90 -14.92
CA ALA A 94 13.28 -9.13 -15.16
C ALA A 94 13.11 -8.00 -16.19
N LYS A 95 12.10 -8.10 -17.07
CA LYS A 95 11.74 -7.06 -18.03
C LYS A 95 10.87 -5.96 -17.41
N GLY A 96 10.39 -6.16 -16.17
CA GLY A 96 9.57 -5.22 -15.45
C GLY A 96 8.16 -5.02 -16.01
N LYS A 97 7.63 -6.01 -16.75
CA LYS A 97 6.37 -5.89 -17.50
C LYS A 97 5.23 -6.74 -16.95
N LYS A 98 5.49 -7.97 -16.56
CA LYS A 98 4.48 -8.95 -16.13
C LYS A 98 4.84 -9.53 -14.78
N GLY A 99 3.84 -9.86 -13.99
CA GLY A 99 4.08 -10.47 -12.69
C GLY A 99 2.82 -10.90 -11.97
N SER A 100 3.01 -11.22 -10.72
CA SER A 100 1.97 -11.59 -9.77
C SER A 100 2.23 -10.90 -8.44
N GLY A 101 1.29 -11.00 -7.53
CA GLY A 101 1.45 -10.34 -6.25
C GLY A 101 0.46 -10.79 -5.19
N THR A 102 0.44 -10.04 -4.11
CA THR A 102 -0.41 -10.23 -2.95
C THR A 102 -1.15 -8.94 -2.64
N TYR A 103 -2.45 -9.04 -2.47
CA TYR A 103 -3.32 -7.91 -2.17
C TYR A 103 -3.95 -8.05 -0.79
N VAL A 104 -3.75 -7.03 0.04
CA VAL A 104 -4.38 -6.88 1.35
C VAL A 104 -5.43 -5.78 1.23
N ALA A 105 -6.70 -6.18 1.22
CA ALA A 105 -7.81 -5.27 0.93
C ALA A 105 -8.10 -4.25 2.03
N ALA A 106 -7.83 -4.61 3.28
CA ALA A 106 -8.00 -3.74 4.44
C ALA A 106 -6.85 -3.98 5.42
N CYS A 107 -6.02 -2.97 5.60
CA CYS A 107 -4.79 -3.04 6.37
C CYS A 107 -4.69 -1.84 7.32
N ALA A 108 -4.30 -2.12 8.56
CA ALA A 108 -3.81 -1.13 9.50
C ALA A 108 -2.29 -1.08 9.44
N VAL A 109 -1.73 0.09 9.64
CA VAL A 109 -0.28 0.30 9.71
C VAL A 109 0.10 0.88 11.07
N ASP A 110 1.20 0.40 11.61
CA ASP A 110 1.77 0.87 12.86
C ASP A 110 3.29 0.85 12.79
N LEU A 111 3.93 1.69 13.58
CA LEU A 111 5.38 1.77 13.68
C LEU A 111 5.80 1.33 15.07
N LYS A 112 6.51 0.21 15.15
CA LYS A 112 7.03 -0.32 16.40
C LYS A 112 8.52 -0.07 16.54
N HIS A 113 8.91 0.49 17.67
CA HIS A 113 10.29 0.73 18.02
C HIS A 113 10.90 -0.53 18.64
N ASP A 114 11.96 -1.05 18.02
CA ASP A 114 12.75 -2.13 18.59
C ASP A 114 13.79 -1.57 19.56
N LYS A 115 13.58 -1.77 20.85
CA LYS A 115 14.49 -1.30 21.88
C LYS A 115 15.87 -1.97 21.84
N LYS A 116 16.00 -3.15 21.23
CA LYS A 116 17.28 -3.89 21.14
C LYS A 116 18.16 -3.33 20.03
N THR A 117 17.59 -3.01 18.88
CA THR A 117 18.32 -2.51 17.70
C THR A 117 18.27 -0.99 17.56
N GLY A 118 17.37 -0.31 18.28
CA GLY A 118 17.09 1.12 18.12
C GLY A 118 16.40 1.47 16.81
N GLN A 119 15.95 0.49 16.03
CA GLN A 119 15.30 0.69 14.75
C GLN A 119 13.78 0.63 14.87
N ASP A 120 13.11 1.42 14.03
CA ASP A 120 11.68 1.37 13.88
C ASP A 120 11.30 0.36 12.81
N LYS A 121 10.27 -0.44 13.09
CA LYS A 121 9.72 -1.43 12.18
C LYS A 121 8.29 -1.09 11.84
N LEU A 122 7.99 -0.97 10.54
CA LEU A 122 6.63 -0.84 10.05
C LEU A 122 5.92 -2.21 10.16
N GLU A 123 4.83 -2.24 10.91
CA GLU A 123 3.97 -3.41 11.03
C GLU A 123 2.67 -3.20 10.29
N LEU A 124 2.19 -4.26 9.63
CA LEU A 124 0.94 -4.30 8.90
C LEU A 124 0.01 -5.30 9.58
N ASP A 125 -1.20 -4.87 9.88
CA ASP A 125 -2.25 -5.73 10.40
C ASP A 125 -3.36 -5.87 9.35
N ASN A 126 -3.63 -7.11 8.96
CA ASN A 126 -4.60 -7.43 7.92
C ASN A 126 -5.95 -7.77 8.55
N PHE A 127 -6.98 -7.08 8.11
CA PHE A 127 -8.35 -7.45 8.44
C PHE A 127 -8.78 -8.65 7.58
N GLY A 128 -8.72 -9.83 8.17
CA GLY A 128 -9.08 -11.09 7.53
C GLY A 128 -7.96 -12.13 7.63
N PRO A 129 -8.29 -13.42 7.43
CA PRO A 129 -7.35 -14.50 7.70
C PRO A 129 -6.21 -14.59 6.68
N TYR A 130 -6.40 -14.15 5.43
CA TYR A 130 -5.45 -14.33 4.34
C TYR A 130 -5.43 -13.15 3.37
N PRO A 131 -4.23 -12.74 2.89
CA PRO A 131 -4.12 -11.84 1.76
C PRO A 131 -4.56 -12.54 0.46
N ASN A 132 -5.16 -11.77 -0.44
CA ASN A 132 -5.58 -12.27 -1.75
C ASN A 132 -4.37 -12.37 -2.69
N LYS A 133 -4.29 -13.45 -3.48
CA LYS A 133 -3.33 -13.55 -4.56
C LYS A 133 -3.79 -12.74 -5.78
N VAL A 134 -2.85 -12.07 -6.41
CA VAL A 134 -3.07 -11.28 -7.62
C VAL A 134 -2.24 -11.88 -8.75
N MET A 135 -2.89 -12.22 -9.85
CA MET A 135 -2.27 -12.86 -11.01
C MET A 135 -2.40 -11.97 -12.24
N GLY A 136 -1.52 -12.17 -13.23
CA GLY A 136 -1.60 -11.47 -14.49
C GLY A 136 -1.41 -9.96 -14.41
N VAL A 137 -0.63 -9.49 -13.43
CA VAL A 137 -0.33 -8.06 -13.29
C VAL A 137 0.48 -7.58 -14.47
N MET A 138 0.04 -6.48 -15.06
CA MET A 138 0.76 -5.80 -16.13
C MET A 138 0.94 -4.32 -15.79
N ARG A 139 2.17 -3.84 -15.94
CA ARG A 139 2.44 -2.40 -15.86
C ARG A 139 2.03 -1.76 -17.19
N ARG A 140 1.21 -0.75 -17.13
CA ARG A 140 0.88 0.14 -18.27
C ARG A 140 1.66 1.45 -18.11
N ASN A 141 2.26 1.87 -19.19
CA ASN A 141 2.96 3.17 -19.22
C ASN A 141 1.94 4.31 -19.37
#